data_d3895212fa217b94f418d2ce93a90a40
#
_entry.id   d3895212fa217b94f418d2ce93a90a40
#
_cell.length_a   1.000
_cell.length_b   1.000
_cell.length_c   1.000
_cell.angle_alpha   90.00
_cell.angle_beta   90.00
_cell.angle_gamma   90.00
#
_symmetry.space_group_name_H-M   'P 1'
#
loop_
_entity.id
_entity.type
_entity.pdbx_description
1 polymer ?
#
loop_
_entity_poly.entity_id
_entity_poly.type
_entity_poly.pdbx_seq_one_letter_code
_entity_poly.pdbx_strand_id
1 'polypeptide(L)'
;MKYQTENSIIVEIMRYRDLEVRMKKKISALLVMLLACGIFGGCGATKDADTTTLFPEKKGGITEVAVGDFDKDNYDENELEQYVKDSIKEYEDNDGAGTVKLKNLSVKDGVAKLGMHYSDSTAYSAFVGDTVFTGTVVQAIAAGYDFNTDFVAVTDGAAGDAADSKDVMKNDDYHVIVLSKGVDVTVDGTLQYVSSGVTVKDKNTATVDEIPAGETAEARYIICLLYTSD
;
A
#
# COMPACT_ATOMS: atom_id res chain seq x y z
N MET A 1 -7.58 -25.38 4.96
CA MET A 1 -7.49 -25.03 3.54
C MET A 1 -7.16 -23.56 3.52
N LYS A 2 -5.87 -23.19 3.38
CA LYS A 2 -5.41 -21.81 3.38
C LYS A 2 -5.69 -21.23 1.99
N TYR A 3 -6.66 -20.35 1.86
CA TYR A 3 -6.76 -19.46 0.71
C TYR A 3 -5.76 -18.32 0.97
N GLN A 4 -4.61 -18.39 0.31
CA GLN A 4 -3.69 -17.26 0.24
C GLN A 4 -4.32 -16.23 -0.69
N THR A 5 -4.49 -15.07 -0.17
CA THR A 5 -4.93 -13.87 -0.86
C THR A 5 -3.85 -13.40 -1.83
N GLU A 6 -4.15 -13.55 -3.09
CA GLU A 6 -3.23 -13.37 -4.21
C GLU A 6 -3.21 -11.94 -4.77
N ASN A 7 -3.39 -10.92 -3.93
CA ASN A 7 -3.47 -9.53 -4.36
C ASN A 7 -2.32 -8.63 -3.87
N SER A 8 -1.17 -9.18 -3.52
CA SER A 8 0.04 -8.40 -3.32
C SER A 8 0.66 -8.08 -4.68
N ILE A 9 1.23 -6.88 -4.84
CA ILE A 9 2.01 -6.48 -6.03
C ILE A 9 3.09 -7.55 -6.35
N ILE A 10 3.66 -8.18 -5.34
CA ILE A 10 4.61 -9.29 -5.49
C ILE A 10 3.94 -10.49 -6.17
N VAL A 11 2.70 -10.81 -5.85
CA VAL A 11 1.97 -11.96 -6.44
C VAL A 11 1.55 -11.65 -7.87
N GLU A 12 1.13 -10.42 -8.19
CA GLU A 12 0.86 -10.03 -9.58
C GLU A 12 2.13 -10.01 -10.42
N ILE A 13 3.24 -9.51 -9.89
CA ILE A 13 4.57 -9.57 -10.48
C ILE A 13 4.95 -11.03 -10.79
N MET A 14 4.71 -11.94 -9.86
CA MET A 14 5.01 -13.36 -10.03
C MET A 14 4.11 -14.06 -11.04
N ARG A 15 2.82 -13.70 -11.12
CA ARG A 15 1.89 -14.19 -12.15
C ARG A 15 2.29 -13.75 -13.56
N TYR A 16 2.69 -12.50 -13.73
CA TYR A 16 3.12 -11.97 -15.02
C TYR A 16 4.37 -12.69 -15.53
N ARG A 17 5.30 -13.04 -14.63
CA ARG A 17 6.52 -13.79 -14.96
C ARG A 17 6.24 -15.23 -15.45
N ASP A 18 5.30 -15.94 -14.85
CA ASP A 18 4.91 -17.28 -15.33
C ASP A 18 4.34 -17.25 -16.76
N LEU A 19 3.72 -16.14 -17.16
CA LEU A 19 3.25 -15.93 -18.53
C LEU A 19 4.40 -15.53 -19.49
N GLU A 20 5.35 -14.69 -19.05
CA GLU A 20 6.48 -14.25 -19.89
C GLU A 20 7.56 -15.32 -20.08
N VAL A 21 7.85 -16.15 -19.08
CA VAL A 21 8.81 -17.26 -19.18
C VAL A 21 8.38 -18.27 -20.25
N ARG A 22 7.07 -18.41 -20.53
CA ARG A 22 6.59 -19.21 -21.67
C ARG A 22 6.88 -18.58 -23.02
N MET A 23 7.03 -17.27 -23.12
CA MET A 23 7.30 -16.55 -24.37
C MET A 23 8.78 -16.28 -24.64
N LYS A 24 9.63 -16.14 -23.62
CA LYS A 24 11.05 -15.72 -23.76
C LYS A 24 12.08 -16.84 -23.90
N LYS A 25 11.69 -18.10 -24.14
CA LYS A 25 12.66 -19.19 -24.48
C LYS A 25 13.42 -18.98 -25.80
N LYS A 26 13.37 -17.81 -26.45
CA LYS A 26 13.99 -17.55 -27.75
C LYS A 26 14.82 -16.29 -27.89
N ILE A 27 15.19 -15.58 -26.82
CA ILE A 27 16.16 -14.47 -26.98
C ILE A 27 17.25 -14.62 -25.93
N SER A 28 18.36 -15.21 -26.40
CA SER A 28 19.60 -15.38 -25.66
C SER A 28 20.52 -14.19 -25.95
N ALA A 29 21.25 -13.81 -24.90
CA ALA A 29 22.57 -13.15 -24.93
C ALA A 29 22.63 -11.72 -25.48
N LEU A 30 22.90 -10.81 -24.66
CA LEU A 30 23.92 -9.76 -24.63
C LEU A 30 23.38 -8.50 -23.92
N LEU A 31 23.74 -8.26 -22.72
CA LEU A 31 24.39 -7.02 -22.31
C LEU A 31 24.83 -7.10 -20.84
N VAL A 32 26.09 -7.39 -20.67
CA VAL A 32 26.85 -7.15 -19.45
C VAL A 32 27.25 -5.67 -19.45
N MET A 33 27.18 -5.07 -18.25
CA MET A 33 27.86 -3.83 -17.86
C MET A 33 26.98 -2.57 -17.79
N LEU A 34 26.59 -2.24 -16.55
CA LEU A 34 27.13 -1.05 -15.90
C LEU A 34 26.68 -1.02 -14.43
N LEU A 35 27.57 -1.47 -13.55
CA LEU A 35 27.54 -1.14 -12.12
C LEU A 35 27.75 0.37 -11.98
N ALA A 36 26.71 1.08 -11.61
CA ALA A 36 26.85 2.39 -10.98
C ALA A 36 26.17 2.30 -9.60
N CYS A 37 26.99 2.04 -8.58
CA CYS A 37 26.60 2.19 -7.20
C CYS A 37 26.17 3.63 -6.96
N GLY A 38 24.91 3.91 -7.06
CA GLY A 38 24.27 5.12 -6.55
C GLY A 38 23.76 4.88 -5.16
N ILE A 39 24.58 5.12 -4.14
CA ILE A 39 24.12 5.22 -2.75
C ILE A 39 23.21 6.44 -2.70
N PHE A 40 21.92 6.28 -2.85
CA PHE A 40 20.95 7.31 -2.53
C PHE A 40 20.66 7.23 -1.03
N GLY A 41 21.45 7.95 -0.25
CA GLY A 41 21.17 8.28 1.13
C GLY A 41 19.93 9.17 1.20
N GLY A 42 18.75 8.57 1.23
CA GLY A 42 17.52 9.20 1.68
C GLY A 42 17.36 8.92 3.16
N CYS A 43 17.66 9.90 4.01
CA CYS A 43 17.50 9.82 5.46
C CYS A 43 15.99 9.88 5.81
N GLY A 44 15.30 8.76 5.69
CA GLY A 44 14.00 8.48 6.25
C GLY A 44 14.06 7.08 6.82
N ALA A 45 13.61 6.87 8.05
CA ALA A 45 13.58 5.54 8.64
C ALA A 45 12.84 4.59 7.68
N THR A 46 13.50 3.50 7.31
CA THR A 46 12.89 2.47 6.46
C THR A 46 11.72 1.89 7.22
N LYS A 47 10.51 1.96 6.66
CA LYS A 47 9.34 1.29 7.22
C LYS A 47 9.56 -0.22 7.08
N ASP A 48 9.16 -0.98 8.09
CA ASP A 48 9.17 -2.45 8.10
C ASP A 48 7.81 -2.96 8.55
N ALA A 49 7.40 -4.09 8.00
CA ALA A 49 6.15 -4.76 8.33
C ALA A 49 6.27 -6.26 8.05
N ASP A 50 5.48 -7.08 8.76
CA ASP A 50 5.43 -8.53 8.56
C ASP A 50 4.28 -8.96 7.64
N THR A 51 3.37 -8.06 7.34
CA THR A 51 2.27 -8.20 6.39
C THR A 51 2.28 -7.00 5.45
N THR A 52 1.67 -7.12 4.26
CA THR A 52 1.55 -5.98 3.36
C THR A 52 0.84 -4.83 4.07
N THR A 53 1.54 -3.69 4.17
CA THR A 53 1.11 -2.55 4.97
C THR A 53 1.30 -1.24 4.22
N LEU A 54 0.27 -0.40 4.23
CA LEU A 54 0.33 0.98 3.76
C LEU A 54 0.64 1.93 4.93
N PHE A 55 1.51 2.88 4.66
CA PHE A 55 1.90 3.96 5.57
C PHE A 55 1.57 5.30 4.90
N PRO A 56 0.34 5.81 5.06
CA PRO A 56 -0.03 7.13 4.55
C PRO A 56 0.77 8.23 5.24
N GLU A 57 1.21 9.21 4.45
CA GLU A 57 2.04 10.32 4.92
C GLU A 57 1.22 11.60 5.03
N LYS A 58 1.55 12.46 5.98
CA LYS A 58 0.84 13.74 6.23
C LYS A 58 0.75 14.63 4.99
N LYS A 59 1.72 14.54 4.07
CA LYS A 59 1.77 15.35 2.84
C LYS A 59 1.07 14.68 1.66
N GLY A 60 0.35 13.60 1.88
CA GLY A 60 -0.41 12.88 0.86
C GLY A 60 0.36 11.74 0.18
N GLY A 61 1.66 11.59 0.46
CA GLY A 61 2.43 10.44 -0.01
C GLY A 61 1.97 9.13 0.65
N ILE A 62 2.36 8.02 0.04
CA ILE A 62 2.12 6.68 0.57
C ILE A 62 3.41 5.89 0.49
N THR A 63 3.84 5.30 1.59
CA THR A 63 4.84 4.24 1.59
C THR A 63 4.12 2.91 1.73
N GLU A 64 4.47 1.93 0.90
CA GLU A 64 3.99 0.55 1.00
C GLU A 64 5.16 -0.37 1.33
N VAL A 65 4.95 -1.29 2.25
CA VAL A 65 5.78 -2.48 2.40
C VAL A 65 4.95 -3.66 1.92
N ALA A 66 5.19 -4.13 0.71
CA ALA A 66 4.55 -5.31 0.18
C ALA A 66 5.32 -6.55 0.64
N VAL A 67 4.62 -7.53 1.20
CA VAL A 67 5.18 -8.76 1.74
C VAL A 67 4.57 -9.95 1.01
N GLY A 68 5.41 -10.88 0.56
CA GLY A 68 4.96 -12.07 -0.15
C GLY A 68 5.92 -13.24 -0.03
N ASP A 69 5.39 -14.44 -0.21
CA ASP A 69 6.18 -15.67 -0.23
C ASP A 69 7.15 -15.66 -1.42
N PHE A 70 8.41 -16.01 -1.17
CA PHE A 70 9.48 -16.03 -2.17
C PHE A 70 10.33 -17.30 -2.01
N ASP A 71 9.66 -18.44 -1.92
CA ASP A 71 10.22 -19.73 -1.54
C ASP A 71 10.30 -20.75 -2.69
N LYS A 72 10.00 -20.35 -3.93
CA LYS A 72 10.08 -21.25 -5.07
C LYS A 72 11.51 -21.31 -5.64
N ASP A 73 11.98 -22.48 -6.02
CA ASP A 73 13.34 -22.74 -6.54
C ASP A 73 13.73 -21.90 -7.76
N ASN A 74 12.75 -21.38 -8.49
CA ASN A 74 12.97 -20.55 -9.69
C ASN A 74 12.88 -19.05 -9.43
N TYR A 75 12.79 -18.62 -8.16
CA TYR A 75 12.74 -17.19 -7.80
C TYR A 75 14.16 -16.67 -7.57
N ASP A 76 14.45 -15.48 -8.12
CA ASP A 76 15.72 -14.77 -8.00
C ASP A 76 15.49 -13.32 -7.58
N GLU A 77 16.18 -12.89 -6.53
CA GLU A 77 16.03 -11.54 -5.96
C GLU A 77 16.46 -10.44 -6.95
N ASN A 78 17.53 -10.66 -7.74
CA ASN A 78 17.98 -9.67 -8.71
C ASN A 78 17.00 -9.54 -9.88
N GLU A 79 16.36 -10.65 -10.29
CA GLU A 79 15.31 -10.61 -11.31
C GLU A 79 14.07 -9.85 -10.80
N LEU A 80 13.70 -10.05 -9.55
CA LEU A 80 12.60 -9.29 -8.91
C LEU A 80 12.94 -7.80 -8.87
N GLU A 81 14.14 -7.45 -8.41
CA GLU A 81 14.58 -6.05 -8.35
C GLU A 81 14.59 -5.39 -9.74
N GLN A 82 15.11 -6.10 -10.74
CA GLN A 82 15.13 -5.60 -12.13
C GLN A 82 13.72 -5.41 -12.66
N TYR A 83 12.82 -6.37 -12.42
CA TYR A 83 11.42 -6.26 -12.84
C TYR A 83 10.74 -5.03 -12.23
N VAL A 84 10.94 -4.79 -10.92
CA VAL A 84 10.38 -3.60 -10.25
C VAL A 84 10.92 -2.31 -10.86
N LYS A 85 12.23 -2.24 -11.13
CA LYS A 85 12.86 -1.08 -11.76
C LYS A 85 12.33 -0.83 -13.19
N ASP A 86 12.16 -1.90 -13.97
CA ASP A 86 11.61 -1.80 -15.31
C ASP A 86 10.14 -1.36 -15.29
N SER A 87 9.35 -1.86 -14.36
CA SER A 87 7.95 -1.43 -14.17
C SER A 87 7.84 0.04 -13.77
N ILE A 88 8.70 0.50 -12.85
CA ILE A 88 8.76 1.93 -12.48
C ILE A 88 9.12 2.76 -13.70
N LYS A 89 10.12 2.34 -14.46
CA LYS A 89 10.55 3.07 -15.66
C LYS A 89 9.45 3.14 -16.72
N GLU A 90 8.75 2.04 -16.97
CA GLU A 90 7.62 2.01 -17.90
C GLU A 90 6.50 2.97 -17.48
N TYR A 91 6.18 2.99 -16.17
CA TYR A 91 5.21 3.93 -15.62
C TYR A 91 5.67 5.39 -15.77
N GLU A 92 6.94 5.69 -15.45
CA GLU A 92 7.50 7.05 -15.56
C GLU A 92 7.51 7.57 -16.99
N ASP A 93 7.78 6.70 -17.95
CA ASP A 93 7.81 7.04 -19.40
C ASP A 93 6.40 7.39 -19.93
N ASN A 94 5.33 6.91 -19.27
CA ASN A 94 3.94 7.08 -19.71
C ASN A 94 3.14 8.09 -18.88
N ASP A 95 3.27 8.07 -17.54
CA ASP A 95 2.28 8.71 -16.65
C ASP A 95 2.87 9.68 -15.61
N GLY A 96 4.15 9.58 -15.24
CA GLY A 96 4.60 10.47 -14.18
C GLY A 96 6.01 10.28 -13.64
N ALA A 97 6.96 10.97 -14.25
CA ALA A 97 8.36 10.91 -13.81
C ALA A 97 8.55 11.25 -12.32
N GLY A 98 9.22 10.35 -11.58
CA GLY A 98 9.65 10.56 -10.21
C GLY A 98 8.57 10.41 -9.14
N THR A 99 7.36 9.98 -9.50
CA THR A 99 6.23 9.84 -8.56
C THR A 99 6.20 8.48 -7.85
N VAL A 100 6.88 7.45 -8.39
CA VAL A 100 7.01 6.12 -7.81
C VAL A 100 8.48 5.79 -7.59
N LYS A 101 8.84 5.23 -6.44
CA LYS A 101 10.23 4.93 -6.10
C LYS A 101 10.35 3.61 -5.34
N LEU A 102 11.27 2.75 -5.78
CA LEU A 102 11.76 1.65 -4.97
C LEU A 102 12.60 2.21 -3.81
N LYS A 103 12.25 1.88 -2.57
CA LYS A 103 13.00 2.26 -1.37
C LYS A 103 13.96 1.16 -0.94
N ASN A 104 13.48 -0.06 -0.87
CA ASN A 104 14.26 -1.24 -0.53
C ASN A 104 13.59 -2.50 -1.03
N LEU A 105 14.39 -3.51 -1.27
CA LEU A 105 13.97 -4.89 -1.47
C LEU A 105 14.83 -5.76 -0.57
N SER A 106 14.24 -6.75 0.06
CA SER A 106 14.97 -7.79 0.80
C SER A 106 14.25 -9.12 0.67
N VAL A 107 15.04 -10.18 0.53
CA VAL A 107 14.54 -11.55 0.56
C VAL A 107 15.23 -12.27 1.70
N LYS A 108 14.44 -12.82 2.63
CA LYS A 108 14.95 -13.54 3.78
C LYS A 108 14.01 -14.65 4.17
N ASP A 109 14.56 -15.83 4.43
CA ASP A 109 13.82 -17.00 4.90
C ASP A 109 12.58 -17.35 4.03
N GLY A 110 12.70 -17.17 2.69
CA GLY A 110 11.62 -17.45 1.75
C GLY A 110 10.52 -16.37 1.72
N VAL A 111 10.78 -15.18 2.27
CA VAL A 111 9.87 -14.03 2.25
C VAL A 111 10.53 -12.85 1.57
N ALA A 112 9.86 -12.25 0.59
CA ALA A 112 10.25 -10.97 0.01
C ALA A 112 9.51 -9.81 0.68
N LYS A 113 10.25 -8.75 1.03
CA LYS A 113 9.70 -7.46 1.47
C LYS A 113 10.14 -6.38 0.50
N LEU A 114 9.17 -5.74 -0.13
CA LEU A 114 9.38 -4.70 -1.13
C LEU A 114 8.84 -3.37 -0.60
N GLY A 115 9.73 -2.44 -0.30
CA GLY A 115 9.39 -1.08 0.12
C GLY A 115 9.26 -0.14 -1.07
N MET A 116 8.07 0.39 -1.30
CA MET A 116 7.73 1.33 -2.36
C MET A 116 7.29 2.66 -1.77
N HIS A 117 7.55 3.75 -2.49
CA HIS A 117 7.02 5.06 -2.14
C HIS A 117 6.31 5.67 -3.35
N TYR A 118 5.15 6.21 -3.11
CA TYR A 118 4.29 6.89 -4.07
C TYR A 118 4.10 8.34 -3.62
N SER A 119 4.23 9.30 -4.54
CA SER A 119 4.10 10.73 -4.22
C SER A 119 2.74 11.13 -3.68
N ASP A 120 1.70 10.40 -4.09
CA ASP A 120 0.30 10.62 -3.72
C ASP A 120 -0.58 9.41 -4.06
N SER A 121 -1.86 9.49 -3.71
CA SER A 121 -2.87 8.45 -3.98
C SER A 121 -3.07 8.18 -5.47
N THR A 122 -2.88 9.18 -6.33
CA THR A 122 -3.05 9.02 -7.78
C THR A 122 -1.93 8.16 -8.35
N ALA A 123 -0.68 8.45 -7.94
CA ALA A 123 0.48 7.66 -8.34
C ALA A 123 0.38 6.21 -7.84
N TYR A 124 -0.09 6.00 -6.60
CA TYR A 124 -0.35 4.68 -6.07
C TYR A 124 -1.38 3.93 -6.92
N SER A 125 -2.55 4.55 -7.13
CA SER A 125 -3.66 3.90 -7.85
C SER A 125 -3.30 3.60 -9.30
N ALA A 126 -2.56 4.48 -9.97
CA ALA A 126 -2.13 4.27 -11.34
C ALA A 126 -1.07 3.17 -11.47
N PHE A 127 -0.15 3.05 -10.51
CA PHE A 127 0.92 2.04 -10.54
C PHE A 127 0.45 0.67 -10.06
N VAL A 128 -0.31 0.63 -8.96
CA VAL A 128 -0.74 -0.62 -8.31
C VAL A 128 -2.04 -1.17 -8.92
N GLY A 129 -2.89 -0.30 -9.46
CA GLY A 129 -4.21 -0.66 -10.00
C GLY A 129 -5.33 -0.65 -8.97
N ASP A 130 -5.03 -0.42 -7.69
CA ASP A 130 -6.01 -0.37 -6.60
C ASP A 130 -6.34 1.09 -6.24
N THR A 131 -7.60 1.36 -5.94
CA THR A 131 -8.02 2.71 -5.52
C THR A 131 -7.71 2.93 -4.04
N VAL A 132 -6.97 3.98 -3.76
CA VAL A 132 -6.77 4.52 -2.42
C VAL A 132 -6.95 6.03 -2.44
N PHE A 133 -7.48 6.58 -1.38
CA PHE A 133 -7.49 8.02 -1.13
C PHE A 133 -6.86 8.29 0.24
N THR A 134 -6.05 9.33 0.33
CA THR A 134 -5.55 9.87 1.60
C THR A 134 -5.59 11.38 1.57
N GLY A 135 -6.11 11.98 2.64
CA GLY A 135 -6.28 13.43 2.73
C GLY A 135 -7.08 13.81 3.98
N THR A 136 -7.51 15.06 4.05
CA THR A 136 -8.44 15.49 5.10
C THR A 136 -9.86 15.00 4.81
N VAL A 137 -10.71 14.96 5.83
CA VAL A 137 -12.15 14.66 5.66
C VAL A 137 -12.80 15.61 4.66
N VAL A 138 -12.44 16.91 4.72
CA VAL A 138 -12.95 17.92 3.79
C VAL A 138 -12.54 17.61 2.34
N GLN A 139 -11.30 17.18 2.13
CA GLN A 139 -10.82 16.79 0.79
C GLN A 139 -11.52 15.54 0.27
N ALA A 140 -11.78 14.55 1.15
CA ALA A 140 -12.51 13.34 0.77
C ALA A 140 -13.95 13.65 0.34
N ILE A 141 -14.65 14.53 1.08
CA ILE A 141 -15.99 14.99 0.71
C ILE A 141 -15.95 15.71 -0.65
N ALA A 142 -14.97 16.59 -0.86
CA ALA A 142 -14.80 17.29 -2.14
C ALA A 142 -14.48 16.33 -3.30
N ALA A 143 -13.80 15.21 -3.02
CA ALA A 143 -13.53 14.15 -3.99
C ALA A 143 -14.73 13.21 -4.25
N GLY A 144 -15.86 13.41 -3.54
CA GLY A 144 -17.12 12.69 -3.75
C GLY A 144 -17.28 11.43 -2.89
N TYR A 145 -16.42 11.24 -1.88
CA TYR A 145 -16.62 10.15 -0.92
C TYR A 145 -17.79 10.42 -0.01
N ASP A 146 -18.67 9.42 0.13
CA ASP A 146 -19.85 9.48 0.99
C ASP A 146 -19.54 8.88 2.36
N PHE A 147 -19.75 9.66 3.42
CA PHE A 147 -19.57 9.24 4.79
C PHE A 147 -20.83 8.60 5.41
N ASN A 148 -21.83 8.31 4.60
CA ASN A 148 -23.06 7.63 5.06
C ASN A 148 -22.81 6.13 5.26
N THR A 149 -21.96 5.80 6.23
CA THR A 149 -21.61 4.43 6.64
C THR A 149 -21.55 4.37 8.16
N ASP A 150 -21.61 3.15 8.70
CA ASP A 150 -21.47 2.92 10.13
C ASP A 150 -20.02 3.08 10.56
N PHE A 151 -19.79 3.88 11.60
CA PHE A 151 -18.49 4.05 12.23
C PHE A 151 -18.50 3.51 13.66
N VAL A 152 -17.31 3.12 14.11
CA VAL A 152 -17.02 2.91 15.52
C VAL A 152 -15.85 3.80 15.95
N ALA A 153 -15.92 4.36 17.14
CA ALA A 153 -14.83 5.12 17.71
C ALA A 153 -13.67 4.19 18.09
N VAL A 154 -12.44 4.68 18.00
CA VAL A 154 -11.25 3.98 18.49
C VAL A 154 -10.82 4.63 19.80
N THR A 155 -10.81 3.84 20.86
CA THR A 155 -10.42 4.28 22.21
C THR A 155 -9.31 3.37 22.73
N ASP A 156 -8.20 3.96 23.16
CA ASP A 156 -7.04 3.24 23.70
C ASP A 156 -6.51 2.11 22.78
N GLY A 157 -6.66 2.28 21.46
CA GLY A 157 -6.21 1.30 20.48
C GLY A 157 -7.13 0.10 20.27
N ALA A 158 -8.39 0.22 20.69
CA ALA A 158 -9.42 -0.79 20.47
C ALA A 158 -10.70 -0.15 19.89
N ALA A 159 -11.49 -0.96 19.16
CA ALA A 159 -12.82 -0.57 18.71
C ALA A 159 -13.74 -0.36 19.92
N GLY A 160 -14.40 0.79 19.96
CA GLY A 160 -15.28 1.23 21.03
C GLY A 160 -16.75 1.30 20.60
N ASP A 161 -17.43 2.36 21.04
CA ASP A 161 -18.84 2.56 20.77
C ASP A 161 -19.12 2.98 19.31
N ALA A 162 -20.35 2.73 18.84
CA ALA A 162 -20.83 3.24 17.56
C ALA A 162 -20.78 4.78 17.54
N ALA A 163 -20.40 5.32 16.40
CA ALA A 163 -20.26 6.76 16.18
C ALA A 163 -21.07 7.23 14.96
N ASP A 164 -21.64 8.42 15.08
CA ASP A 164 -22.36 9.04 13.95
C ASP A 164 -21.34 9.64 12.95
N SER A 165 -21.61 9.51 11.65
CA SER A 165 -20.79 10.12 10.59
C SER A 165 -20.60 11.64 10.78
N LYS A 166 -21.59 12.33 11.42
CA LYS A 166 -21.45 13.74 11.79
C LYS A 166 -20.32 14.00 12.77
N ASP A 167 -20.01 13.05 13.66
CA ASP A 167 -18.91 13.21 14.61
C ASP A 167 -17.55 13.12 13.89
N VAL A 168 -17.46 12.28 12.87
CA VAL A 168 -16.30 12.18 11.98
C VAL A 168 -16.10 13.49 11.20
N MET A 169 -17.18 14.08 10.67
CA MET A 169 -17.12 15.26 9.81
C MET A 169 -16.95 16.59 10.56
N LYS A 170 -17.01 16.61 11.90
CA LYS A 170 -16.93 17.85 12.71
C LYS A 170 -15.51 18.39 12.89
N ASN A 171 -14.48 17.55 12.70
CA ASN A 171 -13.10 17.92 13.02
C ASN A 171 -12.28 18.04 11.72
N ASP A 172 -11.90 19.26 11.38
CA ASP A 172 -11.12 19.56 10.17
C ASP A 172 -9.68 19.04 10.23
N ASP A 173 -9.16 18.71 11.42
CA ASP A 173 -7.83 18.13 11.61
C ASP A 173 -7.79 16.63 11.32
N TYR A 174 -8.95 15.99 11.17
CA TYR A 174 -8.99 14.58 10.83
C TYR A 174 -8.52 14.31 9.41
N HIS A 175 -7.63 13.33 9.31
CA HIS A 175 -7.26 12.69 8.06
C HIS A 175 -8.08 11.42 7.87
N VAL A 176 -8.37 11.13 6.62
CA VAL A 176 -9.06 9.91 6.22
C VAL A 176 -8.25 9.14 5.19
N ILE A 177 -8.20 7.84 5.36
CA ILE A 177 -7.75 6.88 4.37
C ILE A 177 -8.99 6.13 3.91
N VAL A 178 -9.24 6.11 2.59
CA VAL A 178 -10.34 5.35 1.98
C VAL A 178 -9.75 4.36 1.00
N LEU A 179 -10.12 3.10 1.13
CA LEU A 179 -9.66 2.01 0.27
C LEU A 179 -10.69 0.89 0.23
N SER A 180 -10.53 -0.01 -0.76
CA SER A 180 -11.43 -1.17 -0.95
C SER A 180 -10.66 -2.49 -1.09
N LYS A 181 -9.40 -2.52 -0.62
CA LYS A 181 -8.51 -3.68 -0.69
C LYS A 181 -8.16 -4.15 0.71
N GLY A 182 -8.11 -5.45 0.92
CA GLY A 182 -7.63 -6.06 2.16
C GLY A 182 -6.14 -5.78 2.36
N VAL A 183 -5.80 -4.97 3.36
CA VAL A 183 -4.43 -4.56 3.66
C VAL A 183 -4.34 -3.97 5.06
N ASP A 184 -3.17 -4.06 5.68
CA ASP A 184 -2.89 -3.31 6.90
C ASP A 184 -2.60 -1.85 6.59
N VAL A 185 -3.03 -0.95 7.46
CA VAL A 185 -2.74 0.48 7.38
C VAL A 185 -2.19 0.94 8.71
N THR A 186 -0.99 1.52 8.70
CA THR A 186 -0.36 2.10 9.89
C THR A 186 -0.14 3.59 9.68
N VAL A 187 -0.69 4.42 10.56
CA VAL A 187 -0.58 5.88 10.48
C VAL A 187 0.47 6.43 11.46
N ASP A 188 1.10 7.54 11.10
CA ASP A 188 1.94 8.30 12.02
C ASP A 188 1.06 9.25 12.85
N GLY A 189 0.29 8.65 13.75
CA GLY A 189 -0.75 9.33 14.49
C GLY A 189 -1.55 8.39 15.37
N THR A 190 -2.81 8.71 15.59
CA THR A 190 -3.77 7.88 16.33
C THR A 190 -5.04 7.69 15.53
N LEU A 191 -5.54 6.46 15.51
CA LEU A 191 -6.86 6.14 14.96
C LEU A 191 -7.95 6.78 15.82
N GLN A 192 -8.98 7.32 15.18
CA GLN A 192 -10.11 7.97 15.84
C GLN A 192 -11.42 7.22 15.58
N TYR A 193 -11.63 6.83 14.31
CA TYR A 193 -12.81 6.06 13.88
C TYR A 193 -12.42 5.11 12.76
N VAL A 194 -13.15 4.01 12.68
CA VAL A 194 -13.08 3.08 11.54
C VAL A 194 -14.49 2.72 11.09
N SER A 195 -14.67 2.48 9.79
CA SER A 195 -15.92 1.99 9.25
C SER A 195 -16.06 0.48 9.40
N SER A 196 -17.23 -0.05 9.10
CA SER A 196 -17.45 -1.49 9.00
C SER A 196 -16.46 -2.12 7.99
N GLY A 197 -16.00 -3.37 8.24
CA GLY A 197 -14.98 -4.04 7.44
C GLY A 197 -13.55 -3.54 7.68
N VAL A 198 -13.34 -2.85 8.82
CA VAL A 198 -12.00 -2.47 9.29
C VAL A 198 -11.84 -2.93 10.73
N THR A 199 -10.77 -3.69 10.99
CA THR A 199 -10.42 -4.21 12.30
C THR A 199 -9.28 -3.40 12.92
N VAL A 200 -9.48 -2.84 14.09
CA VAL A 200 -8.44 -2.11 14.84
C VAL A 200 -7.48 -3.10 15.47
N LYS A 201 -6.18 -2.98 15.18
CA LYS A 201 -5.10 -3.79 15.77
C LYS A 201 -4.50 -3.14 17.01
N ASP A 202 -4.27 -1.84 16.93
CA ASP A 202 -3.73 -1.02 18.00
C ASP A 202 -4.08 0.48 17.78
N LYS A 203 -3.44 1.38 18.54
CA LYS A 203 -3.74 2.82 18.49
C LYS A 203 -3.47 3.50 17.14
N ASN A 204 -2.66 2.90 16.29
CA ASN A 204 -2.24 3.49 15.01
C ASN A 204 -2.29 2.53 13.82
N THR A 205 -2.69 1.28 14.04
CA THR A 205 -2.75 0.24 13.01
C THR A 205 -4.15 -0.37 12.93
N ALA A 206 -4.66 -0.49 11.72
CA ALA A 206 -5.89 -1.20 11.40
C ALA A 206 -5.69 -2.13 10.21
N THR A 207 -6.47 -3.20 10.15
CA THR A 207 -6.58 -4.10 9.00
C THR A 207 -7.88 -3.80 8.29
N VAL A 208 -7.80 -3.55 7.00
CA VAL A 208 -8.97 -3.58 6.13
C VAL A 208 -9.23 -5.02 5.73
N ASP A 209 -10.43 -5.50 5.99
CA ASP A 209 -10.83 -6.87 5.69
C ASP A 209 -10.88 -7.08 4.18
N GLU A 210 -10.51 -8.27 3.75
CA GLU A 210 -10.64 -8.63 2.34
C GLU A 210 -12.11 -8.70 1.92
N ILE A 211 -12.36 -8.25 0.69
CA ILE A 211 -13.68 -8.36 0.09
C ILE A 211 -13.77 -9.73 -0.57
N PRO A 212 -14.73 -10.58 -0.19
CA PRO A 212 -14.92 -11.90 -0.79
C PRO A 212 -15.12 -11.80 -2.31
N ALA A 213 -14.56 -12.76 -3.03
CA ALA A 213 -14.70 -12.82 -4.50
C ALA A 213 -16.19 -12.86 -4.92
N GLY A 214 -16.59 -11.90 -5.75
CA GLY A 214 -17.96 -11.75 -6.25
C GLY A 214 -18.82 -10.76 -5.46
N GLU A 215 -18.32 -10.20 -4.39
CA GLU A 215 -18.95 -9.06 -3.70
C GLU A 215 -18.51 -7.73 -4.30
N THR A 216 -19.38 -6.72 -4.17
CA THR A 216 -19.05 -5.37 -4.62
C THR A 216 -18.02 -4.75 -3.66
N ALA A 217 -16.96 -4.19 -4.21
CA ALA A 217 -15.96 -3.46 -3.43
C ALA A 217 -16.59 -2.20 -2.81
N GLU A 218 -16.81 -2.23 -1.51
CA GLU A 218 -17.27 -1.07 -0.75
C GLU A 218 -16.08 -0.29 -0.22
N ALA A 219 -16.22 1.04 -0.16
CA ALA A 219 -15.23 1.90 0.45
C ALA A 219 -15.15 1.64 1.97
N ARG A 220 -13.93 1.45 2.47
CA ARG A 220 -13.62 1.32 3.89
C ARG A 220 -12.87 2.57 4.35
N TYR A 221 -13.23 3.08 5.51
CA TYR A 221 -12.74 4.35 6.02
C TYR A 221 -11.94 4.16 7.29
N ILE A 222 -10.76 4.75 7.33
CA ILE A 222 -9.93 4.86 8.53
C ILE A 222 -9.74 6.35 8.79
N ILE A 223 -10.20 6.82 9.94
CA ILE A 223 -10.09 8.22 10.36
C ILE A 223 -9.01 8.31 11.43
N CYS A 224 -8.08 9.23 11.26
CA CYS A 224 -6.96 9.39 12.17
C CYS A 224 -6.63 10.85 12.44
N LEU A 225 -5.92 11.08 13.52
CA LEU A 225 -5.26 12.33 13.86
C LEU A 225 -3.75 12.12 13.72
N LEU A 226 -3.13 12.76 12.74
CA LEU A 226 -1.69 12.64 12.50
C LEU A 226 -0.90 13.51 13.49
N TYR A 227 0.26 13.00 13.94
CA TYR A 227 1.13 13.78 14.79
C TYR A 227 1.64 15.02 14.05
N THR A 228 1.64 16.16 14.73
CA THR A 228 2.34 17.35 14.25
C THR A 228 3.83 17.14 14.54
N SER A 229 4.64 17.03 13.47
CA SER A 229 6.08 17.23 13.64
C SER A 229 6.31 18.71 13.93
N ASP A 230 6.78 19.02 15.14
CA ASP A 230 7.33 20.33 15.49
C ASP A 230 8.58 20.64 14.65
#